data_0580b1b4b447da18e6102d0a896da87f
#
_entry.id   0580b1b4b447da18e6102d0a896da87f
#
_cell.length_a   1.000
_cell.length_b   1.000
_cell.length_c   1.000
_cell.angle_alpha   90.00
_cell.angle_beta   90.00
_cell.angle_gamma   90.00
#
_symmetry.space_group_name_H-M   'P 1'
#
loop_
_entity.id
_entity.type
_entity.pdbx_description
1 polymer ?
#
loop_
_entity_poly.entity_id
_entity_poly.type
_entity_poly.pdbx_seq_one_letter_code
_entity_poly.pdbx_strand_id
1 'polypeptide(L)'
;MKLAEYREQLQQDPDYLAAEEELRPLLDLADAVIALRLARGWSQAELAERVGTKQANISRLESGLANPGVKFLHKLASALGETLTIQLRPSPTLSSAASTQRSDRAPARHYPRVGPHALPAIRERSAEWSVSDETVVSGD
;
A
#
# COMPACT_ATOMS: atom_id res chain seq x y z
N MET A 1 4.56 -2.78 39.30
CA MET A 1 5.21 -2.52 38.00
C MET A 1 4.74 -1.17 37.49
N LYS A 2 5.64 -0.25 37.33
CA LYS A 2 5.32 1.06 36.79
C LYS A 2 5.20 0.93 35.25
N LEU A 3 4.29 1.66 34.65
CA LEU A 3 4.02 1.61 33.21
C LEU A 3 5.29 1.84 32.35
N ALA A 4 6.23 2.62 32.88
CA ALA A 4 7.51 2.90 32.26
C ALA A 4 8.42 1.65 32.20
N GLU A 5 8.48 0.86 33.27
CA GLU A 5 9.27 -0.37 33.32
C GLU A 5 8.72 -1.45 32.41
N TYR A 6 7.38 -1.51 32.27
CA TYR A 6 6.74 -2.42 31.33
C TYR A 6 7.03 -2.04 29.86
N ARG A 7 7.04 -0.73 29.54
CA ARG A 7 7.44 -0.26 28.22
C ARG A 7 8.89 -0.58 27.87
N GLU A 8 9.81 -0.41 28.83
CA GLU A 8 11.22 -0.74 28.62
C GLU A 8 11.42 -2.24 28.36
N GLN A 9 10.66 -3.10 29.04
CA GLN A 9 10.69 -4.54 28.80
C GLN A 9 10.15 -4.91 27.42
N LEU A 10 9.06 -4.29 26.98
CA LEU A 10 8.50 -4.50 25.65
C LEU A 10 9.46 -4.04 24.52
N GLN A 11 10.20 -2.96 24.75
CA GLN A 11 11.20 -2.48 23.78
C GLN A 11 12.44 -3.38 23.65
N GLN A 12 12.60 -4.36 24.53
CA GLN A 12 13.66 -5.36 24.45
C GLN A 12 13.20 -6.68 23.80
N ASP A 13 11.89 -6.82 23.59
CA ASP A 13 11.30 -7.99 22.94
C ASP A 13 11.41 -7.85 21.43
N PRO A 14 12.15 -8.74 20.72
CA PRO A 14 12.31 -8.67 19.27
C PRO A 14 10.99 -8.84 18.51
N ASP A 15 10.04 -9.61 19.05
CA ASP A 15 8.73 -9.81 18.42
C ASP A 15 7.87 -8.55 18.53
N TYR A 16 7.97 -7.83 19.67
CA TYR A 16 7.31 -6.55 19.84
C TYR A 16 7.88 -5.48 18.91
N LEU A 17 9.21 -5.40 18.79
CA LEU A 17 9.86 -4.44 17.89
C LEU A 17 9.52 -4.70 16.43
N ALA A 18 9.44 -5.96 16.01
CA ALA A 18 9.05 -6.32 14.68
C ALA A 18 7.59 -5.91 14.38
N ALA A 19 6.68 -6.15 15.33
CA ALA A 19 5.28 -5.75 15.21
C ALA A 19 5.12 -4.22 15.19
N GLU A 20 5.89 -3.49 15.98
CA GLU A 20 5.90 -2.02 16.00
C GLU A 20 6.41 -1.47 14.67
N GLU A 21 7.46 -2.06 14.09
CA GLU A 21 8.01 -1.65 12.81
C GLU A 21 7.03 -1.89 11.65
N GLU A 22 6.27 -2.97 11.71
CA GLU A 22 5.21 -3.28 10.75
C GLU A 22 4.04 -2.26 10.79
N LEU A 23 3.69 -1.81 11.99
CA LEU A 23 2.61 -0.84 12.22
C LEU A 23 3.05 0.62 12.01
N ARG A 24 4.33 0.91 12.08
CA ARG A 24 4.88 2.27 11.98
C ARG A 24 4.41 3.02 10.75
N PRO A 25 4.40 2.45 9.52
CA PRO A 25 3.92 3.17 8.34
C PRO A 25 2.45 3.59 8.43
N LEU A 26 1.61 2.79 9.09
CA LEU A 26 0.19 3.12 9.32
C LEU A 26 0.03 4.23 10.35
N LEU A 27 0.82 4.22 11.41
CA LEU A 27 0.81 5.26 12.44
C LEU A 27 1.36 6.58 11.89
N ASP A 28 2.44 6.55 11.12
CA ASP A 28 3.00 7.74 10.47
C ASP A 28 1.99 8.36 9.48
N LEU A 29 1.28 7.51 8.75
CA LEU A 29 0.19 7.96 7.86
C LEU A 29 -0.96 8.58 8.66
N ALA A 30 -1.38 7.94 9.75
CA ALA A 30 -2.44 8.44 10.62
C ALA A 30 -2.09 9.83 11.17
N ASP A 31 -0.88 10.00 11.70
CA ASP A 31 -0.38 11.26 12.23
C ASP A 31 -0.32 12.35 11.16
N ALA A 32 0.15 12.02 9.96
CA ALA A 32 0.19 12.95 8.84
C ALA A 32 -1.22 13.42 8.42
N VAL A 33 -2.18 12.50 8.34
CA VAL A 33 -3.58 12.82 7.99
C VAL A 33 -4.21 13.69 9.05
N ILE A 34 -4.04 13.38 10.33
CA ILE A 34 -4.53 14.19 11.45
C ILE A 34 -3.95 15.61 11.38
N ALA A 35 -2.64 15.73 11.23
CA ALA A 35 -1.97 17.02 11.16
C ALA A 35 -2.47 17.89 9.99
N LEU A 36 -2.60 17.30 8.81
CA LEU A 36 -3.07 17.99 7.61
C LEU A 36 -4.54 18.40 7.73
N ARG A 37 -5.38 17.54 8.32
CA ARG A 37 -6.78 17.83 8.57
C ARG A 37 -6.96 19.00 9.56
N LEU A 38 -6.26 18.93 10.69
CA LEU A 38 -6.30 19.96 11.72
C LEU A 38 -5.76 21.31 11.23
N ALA A 39 -4.70 21.30 10.41
CA ALA A 39 -4.16 22.50 9.80
C ALA A 39 -5.19 23.22 8.90
N ARG A 40 -6.15 22.50 8.35
CA ARG A 40 -7.25 23.04 7.55
C ARG A 40 -8.50 23.36 8.37
N GLY A 41 -8.51 23.06 9.66
CA GLY A 41 -9.66 23.23 10.55
C GLY A 41 -10.83 22.31 10.23
N TRP A 42 -10.59 21.17 9.59
CA TRP A 42 -11.64 20.23 9.21
C TRP A 42 -11.88 19.19 10.31
N SER A 43 -13.17 18.82 10.47
CA SER A 43 -13.55 17.64 11.24
C SER A 43 -13.31 16.36 10.46
N GLN A 44 -13.34 15.21 11.12
CA GLN A 44 -13.29 13.90 10.45
C GLN A 44 -14.43 13.72 9.44
N ALA A 45 -15.62 14.23 9.77
CA ALA A 45 -16.79 14.19 8.89
C ALA A 45 -16.57 15.04 7.61
N GLU A 46 -16.02 16.23 7.75
CA GLU A 46 -15.70 17.11 6.61
C GLU A 46 -14.63 16.50 5.70
N LEU A 47 -13.60 15.89 6.26
CA LEU A 47 -12.60 15.17 5.47
C LEU A 47 -13.23 13.99 4.75
N ALA A 48 -14.06 13.21 5.43
CA ALA A 48 -14.75 12.06 4.84
C ALA A 48 -15.63 12.46 3.65
N GLU A 49 -16.35 13.56 3.76
CA GLU A 49 -17.18 14.11 2.68
C GLU A 49 -16.32 14.50 1.46
N ARG A 50 -15.20 15.20 1.69
CA ARG A 50 -14.28 15.63 0.62
C ARG A 50 -13.59 14.46 -0.10
N VAL A 51 -13.29 13.40 0.62
CA VAL A 51 -12.70 12.16 0.06
C VAL A 51 -13.75 11.29 -0.63
N GLY A 52 -15.03 11.48 -0.28
CA GLY A 52 -16.14 10.63 -0.75
C GLY A 52 -16.19 9.29 -0.02
N THR A 53 -16.01 9.31 1.28
CA THR A 53 -16.03 8.13 2.16
C THR A 53 -16.88 8.39 3.42
N LYS A 54 -16.99 7.38 4.27
CA LYS A 54 -17.70 7.51 5.55
C LYS A 54 -16.74 8.02 6.63
N GLN A 55 -17.26 8.80 7.59
CA GLN A 55 -16.48 9.27 8.76
C GLN A 55 -15.81 8.09 9.51
N ALA A 56 -16.48 6.97 9.65
CA ALA A 56 -15.91 5.79 10.31
C ALA A 56 -14.62 5.30 9.65
N ASN A 57 -14.48 5.44 8.33
CA ASN A 57 -13.26 5.07 7.61
C ASN A 57 -12.12 6.04 7.94
N ILE A 58 -12.40 7.33 8.03
CA ILE A 58 -11.42 8.34 8.45
C ILE A 58 -11.01 8.11 9.91
N SER A 59 -11.96 7.87 10.79
CA SER A 59 -11.68 7.57 12.20
C SER A 59 -10.79 6.33 12.37
N ARG A 60 -11.05 5.27 11.63
CA ARG A 60 -10.19 4.06 11.62
C ARG A 60 -8.79 4.34 11.08
N LEU A 61 -8.70 5.14 10.03
CA LEU A 61 -7.41 5.53 9.46
C LEU A 61 -6.58 6.32 10.46
N GLU A 62 -7.16 7.31 11.11
CA GLU A 62 -6.51 8.15 12.12
C GLU A 62 -6.14 7.38 13.40
N SER A 63 -6.81 6.28 13.67
CA SER A 63 -6.48 5.37 14.79
C SER A 63 -5.41 4.32 14.45
N GLY A 64 -4.91 4.28 13.21
CA GLY A 64 -3.97 3.26 12.77
C GLY A 64 -4.58 1.85 12.61
N LEU A 65 -5.91 1.74 12.64
CA LEU A 65 -6.64 0.45 12.56
C LEU A 65 -7.10 0.11 11.14
N ALA A 66 -6.92 1.01 10.18
CA ALA A 66 -7.30 0.80 8.80
C ALA A 66 -6.12 0.25 7.99
N ASN A 67 -6.42 -0.59 7.01
CA ASN A 67 -5.47 -0.96 5.97
C ASN A 67 -5.93 -0.34 4.63
N PRO A 68 -5.57 0.92 4.35
CA PRO A 68 -6.07 1.63 3.19
C PRO A 68 -5.39 1.14 1.91
N GLY A 69 -6.18 0.95 0.86
CA GLY A 69 -5.65 0.68 -0.47
C GLY A 69 -5.05 1.93 -1.12
N VAL A 70 -4.15 1.74 -2.08
CA VAL A 70 -3.45 2.84 -2.78
C VAL A 70 -4.42 3.81 -3.45
N LYS A 71 -5.51 3.32 -4.05
CA LYS A 71 -6.54 4.18 -4.65
C LYS A 71 -7.21 5.11 -3.64
N PHE A 72 -7.47 4.61 -2.45
CA PHE A 72 -8.03 5.40 -1.36
C PHE A 72 -7.03 6.45 -0.88
N LEU A 73 -5.76 6.09 -0.69
CA LEU A 73 -4.70 7.01 -0.32
C LEU A 73 -4.53 8.15 -1.34
N HIS A 74 -4.64 7.82 -2.63
CA HIS A 74 -4.58 8.84 -3.69
C HIS A 74 -5.75 9.85 -3.61
N LYS A 75 -6.98 9.36 -3.37
CA LYS A 75 -8.15 10.22 -3.16
C LYS A 75 -8.00 11.10 -1.92
N LEU A 76 -7.49 10.51 -0.84
CA LEU A 76 -7.23 11.20 0.41
C LEU A 76 -6.21 12.34 0.22
N ALA A 77 -5.08 12.05 -0.40
CA ALA A 77 -4.06 13.05 -0.70
C ALA A 77 -4.62 14.17 -1.59
N SER A 78 -5.36 13.83 -2.63
CA SER A 78 -6.00 14.82 -3.51
C SER A 78 -6.98 15.72 -2.76
N ALA A 79 -7.79 15.17 -1.87
CA ALA A 79 -8.73 15.93 -1.05
C ALA A 79 -8.01 16.89 -0.07
N LEU A 80 -6.84 16.48 0.41
CA LEU A 80 -5.97 17.29 1.26
C LEU A 80 -5.10 18.28 0.47
N GLY A 81 -5.12 18.24 -0.86
CA GLY A 81 -4.25 19.07 -1.71
C GLY A 81 -2.77 18.68 -1.65
N GLU A 82 -2.51 17.43 -1.30
CA GLU A 82 -1.16 16.88 -1.14
C GLU A 82 -0.85 15.85 -2.22
N THR A 83 0.43 15.53 -2.37
CA THR A 83 0.90 14.50 -3.30
C THR A 83 1.25 13.22 -2.53
N LEU A 84 0.67 12.09 -2.95
CA LEU A 84 1.02 10.80 -2.40
C LEU A 84 2.35 10.31 -2.99
N THR A 85 3.31 10.01 -2.13
CA THR A 85 4.56 9.38 -2.52
C THR A 85 4.73 8.06 -1.78
N ILE A 86 4.92 6.97 -2.52
CA ILE A 86 5.17 5.65 -1.96
C ILE A 86 6.58 5.24 -2.34
N GLN A 87 7.40 4.91 -1.35
CA GLN A 87 8.79 4.50 -1.55
C GLN A 87 9.04 3.15 -0.91
N LEU A 88 9.74 2.29 -1.64
CA LEU A 88 10.27 1.05 -1.11
C LEU A 88 11.77 1.23 -0.90
N ARG A 89 12.22 1.03 0.32
CA ARG A 89 13.64 1.11 0.68
C ARG A 89 14.16 -0.28 1.06
N PRO A 90 15.42 -0.60 0.74
CA PRO A 90 16.02 -1.84 1.24
C PRO A 90 16.01 -1.85 2.77
N SER A 91 15.61 -2.99 3.34
CA SER A 91 15.71 -3.17 4.79
C SER A 91 17.17 -3.26 5.21
N PRO A 92 17.59 -2.58 6.28
CA PRO A 92 18.97 -2.66 6.79
C PRO A 92 19.37 -4.09 7.18
N THR A 93 18.40 -4.92 7.58
CA THR A 93 18.62 -6.34 7.91
C THR A 93 18.97 -7.20 6.69
N LEU A 94 18.47 -6.85 5.51
CA LEU A 94 18.79 -7.59 4.28
C LEU A 94 20.11 -7.12 3.65
N SER A 95 20.54 -5.88 3.91
CA SER A 95 21.81 -5.35 3.42
C SER A 95 23.03 -6.01 4.08
N SER A 96 22.90 -6.44 5.34
CA SER A 96 23.98 -7.13 6.04
C SER A 96 24.21 -8.57 5.56
N ALA A 97 23.20 -9.21 4.98
CA ALA A 97 23.35 -10.58 4.45
C ALA A 97 23.90 -10.62 3.01
N ALA A 98 23.83 -9.51 2.27
CA ALA A 98 24.27 -9.47 0.88
C ALA A 98 25.76 -9.16 0.71
N SER A 99 26.47 -8.77 1.75
CA SER A 99 27.89 -8.38 1.65
C SER A 99 28.89 -9.51 1.92
N THR A 100 28.45 -10.72 2.25
CA THR A 100 29.38 -11.81 2.58
C THR A 100 29.51 -12.90 1.52
N GLN A 101 28.81 -12.82 0.37
CA GLN A 101 28.98 -13.80 -0.71
C GLN A 101 29.10 -13.14 -2.08
N ARG A 102 30.19 -12.42 -2.31
CA ARG A 102 30.72 -12.17 -3.64
C ARG A 102 32.16 -12.63 -3.76
N SER A 103 32.37 -13.90 -3.67
CA SER A 103 33.48 -14.55 -4.33
C SER A 103 33.14 -16.03 -4.48
N ASP A 104 32.27 -16.32 -5.42
CA ASP A 104 32.49 -17.48 -6.28
C ASP A 104 31.70 -17.28 -7.58
N ARG A 105 32.45 -17.33 -8.61
CA ARG A 105 32.17 -17.28 -10.00
C ARG A 105 30.95 -18.14 -10.38
N ALA A 106 29.75 -17.53 -10.43
CA ALA A 106 28.68 -18.10 -11.23
C ALA A 106 28.97 -17.72 -12.70
N PRO A 107 28.98 -18.67 -13.64
CA PRO A 107 29.14 -18.35 -15.04
C PRO A 107 27.96 -17.47 -15.46
N ALA A 108 28.29 -16.36 -16.09
CA ALA A 108 27.31 -15.48 -16.70
C ALA A 108 26.36 -16.33 -17.56
N ARG A 109 25.10 -16.47 -17.13
CA ARG A 109 24.07 -17.00 -18.01
C ARG A 109 23.94 -15.99 -19.13
N HIS A 110 24.51 -16.33 -20.27
CA HIS A 110 24.34 -15.62 -21.49
C HIS A 110 22.86 -15.72 -21.88
N TYR A 111 22.07 -14.71 -21.52
CA TYR A 111 20.75 -14.56 -22.10
C TYR A 111 20.97 -14.10 -23.54
N PRO A 112 20.54 -14.87 -24.56
CA PRO A 112 20.60 -14.39 -25.92
C PRO A 112 19.80 -13.07 -25.99
N ARG A 113 20.44 -12.02 -26.49
CA ARG A 113 19.73 -10.80 -26.83
C ARG A 113 18.67 -11.16 -27.85
N VAL A 114 17.43 -11.21 -27.42
CA VAL A 114 16.29 -11.31 -28.32
C VAL A 114 16.22 -10.01 -29.07
N GLY A 115 16.58 -10.05 -30.35
CA GLY A 115 16.49 -8.90 -31.24
C GLY A 115 15.03 -8.42 -31.36
N PRO A 116 14.81 -7.20 -31.83
CA PRO A 116 13.49 -6.57 -31.89
C PRO A 116 12.46 -7.29 -32.79
N HIS A 117 12.85 -8.36 -33.48
CA HIS A 117 12.00 -9.11 -34.38
C HIS A 117 11.45 -10.43 -33.85
N ALA A 118 11.69 -10.77 -32.59
CA ALA A 118 11.31 -12.06 -32.00
C ALA A 118 10.12 -11.96 -31.06
N LEU A 119 9.30 -10.94 -31.16
CA LEU A 119 7.99 -10.95 -30.52
C LEU A 119 7.05 -11.76 -31.41
N PRO A 120 6.54 -12.91 -30.96
CA PRO A 120 5.48 -13.56 -31.68
C PRO A 120 4.31 -12.60 -31.73
N ALA A 121 3.79 -12.37 -32.95
CA ALA A 121 2.56 -11.61 -33.12
C ALA A 121 1.51 -12.21 -32.17
N ILE A 122 1.07 -11.42 -31.21
CA ILE A 122 -0.10 -11.75 -30.41
C ILE A 122 -1.23 -11.76 -31.41
N ARG A 123 -1.62 -12.95 -31.86
CA ARG A 123 -2.87 -13.12 -32.57
C ARG A 123 -3.96 -12.67 -31.60
N GLU A 124 -4.51 -11.51 -31.86
CA GLU A 124 -5.77 -11.10 -31.27
C GLU A 124 -6.80 -12.17 -31.57
N ARG A 125 -7.03 -13.04 -30.61
CA ARG A 125 -8.27 -13.77 -30.58
C ARG A 125 -9.31 -12.74 -30.15
N SER A 126 -9.96 -12.18 -31.13
CA SER A 126 -11.25 -11.57 -30.92
C SER A 126 -12.13 -12.61 -30.26
N ALA A 127 -12.22 -12.55 -28.94
CA ALA A 127 -13.25 -13.26 -28.21
C ALA A 127 -14.55 -12.55 -28.57
N GLU A 128 -15.25 -13.11 -29.53
CA GLU A 128 -16.63 -12.77 -29.78
C GLU A 128 -17.43 -13.13 -28.53
N TRP A 129 -17.65 -12.15 -27.69
CA TRP A 129 -18.66 -12.23 -26.67
C TRP A 129 -20.01 -12.06 -27.37
N SER A 130 -20.57 -13.17 -27.81
CA SER A 130 -21.98 -13.23 -28.19
C SER A 130 -22.79 -13.03 -26.92
N VAL A 131 -23.26 -11.82 -26.71
CA VAL A 131 -24.35 -11.54 -25.79
C VAL A 131 -25.60 -12.18 -26.44
N SER A 132 -25.98 -13.33 -25.92
CA SER A 132 -27.25 -13.93 -26.19
C SER A 132 -28.33 -13.03 -25.60
N ASP A 133 -29.00 -12.33 -26.47
CA ASP A 133 -30.21 -11.56 -26.24
C ASP A 133 -31.30 -12.53 -25.76
N GLU A 134 -31.54 -12.57 -24.46
CA GLU A 134 -32.58 -13.39 -23.91
C GLU A 134 -33.86 -12.57 -23.77
N THR A 135 -34.66 -12.78 -24.73
CA THR A 135 -36.05 -12.39 -24.95
C THR A 135 -36.86 -12.32 -23.67
N VAL A 136 -37.28 -11.13 -23.29
CA VAL A 136 -38.36 -10.91 -22.33
C VAL A 136 -39.65 -11.41 -22.90
N VAL A 137 -40.14 -12.51 -22.38
CA VAL A 137 -41.50 -12.95 -22.65
C VAL A 137 -42.44 -12.22 -21.70
N SER A 138 -43.16 -11.26 -22.28
CA SER A 138 -44.39 -10.76 -21.67
C SER A 138 -45.42 -11.89 -21.65
N GLY A 139 -45.84 -12.28 -20.45
CA GLY A 139 -47.00 -13.09 -20.21
C GLY A 139 -48.07 -12.26 -19.53
N ASP A 140 -49.27 -12.34 -20.05
CA ASP A 140 -50.53 -11.75 -19.58
C ASP A 140 -50.76 -11.80 -18.09
#